data_d112528fc4f72e140fe72b483d7bca57
#
_entry.id   d112528fc4f72e140fe72b483d7bca57
#
_cell.length_a   1.000
_cell.length_b   1.000
_cell.length_c   1.000
_cell.angle_alpha   90.00
_cell.angle_beta   90.00
_cell.angle_gamma   90.00
#
_symmetry.space_group_name_H-M   'P 1'
#
loop_
_entity.id
_entity.type
_entity.pdbx_description
1 polymer ?
#
loop_
_entity_poly.entity_id
_entity_poly.type
_entity_poly.pdbx_seq_one_letter_code
_entity_poly.pdbx_strand_id
1 'polypeptide(L)'
;NAMLLPLVTAYSLSGSPSKYAEVAHHLGLTGEPGSTGTHEDAHKKLIDFLHHLNRELDVPTMSSFGIEKAPYDNIIELMASQALASGSPANNPKVPKPEELEQLYRDAYA
;
A
#
# COMPACT_ATOMS: atom_id res chain seq x y z
N ASN A 1 -4.68 4.44 -8.67
CA ASN A 1 -4.89 3.56 -7.48
C ASN A 1 -4.05 2.29 -7.52
N ALA A 2 -3.91 1.64 -8.67
CA ALA A 2 -3.06 0.44 -8.79
C ALA A 2 -1.61 0.72 -8.41
N MET A 3 -1.12 1.88 -8.77
CA MET A 3 0.23 2.36 -8.48
C MET A 3 0.50 2.45 -6.97
N LEU A 4 -0.51 2.79 -6.18
CA LEU A 4 -0.41 3.01 -4.73
C LEU A 4 -0.76 1.76 -3.90
N LEU A 5 -1.39 0.76 -4.51
CA LEU A 5 -1.93 -0.38 -3.78
C LEU A 5 -0.88 -1.14 -2.96
N PRO A 6 0.31 -1.48 -3.50
CA PRO A 6 1.31 -2.18 -2.69
C PRO A 6 1.74 -1.37 -1.46
N LEU A 7 1.93 -0.07 -1.61
CA LEU A 7 2.38 0.80 -0.53
C LEU A 7 1.31 0.95 0.56
N VAL A 8 0.06 1.21 0.17
CA VAL A 8 -1.05 1.35 1.13
C VAL A 8 -1.32 0.03 1.83
N THR A 9 -1.22 -1.09 1.11
CA THR A 9 -1.38 -2.41 1.72
C THR A 9 -0.28 -2.66 2.74
N ALA A 10 0.98 -2.37 2.41
CA ALA A 10 2.10 -2.52 3.34
C ALA A 10 1.89 -1.69 4.62
N TYR A 11 1.45 -0.44 4.46
CA TYR A 11 1.12 0.41 5.61
C TYR A 11 0.03 -0.20 6.49
N SER A 12 -1.00 -0.79 5.87
CA SER A 12 -2.21 -1.24 6.55
C SER A 12 -2.06 -2.60 7.24
N LEU A 13 -1.02 -3.37 6.95
CA LEU A 13 -0.85 -4.76 7.44
C LEU A 13 -1.00 -4.87 8.95
N SER A 14 -0.39 -3.94 9.69
CA SER A 14 -0.42 -3.98 11.16
C SER A 14 -1.79 -3.69 11.76
N GLY A 15 -2.70 -3.13 10.98
CA GLY A 15 -4.07 -2.85 11.43
C GLY A 15 -4.98 -4.08 11.42
N SER A 16 -4.67 -5.09 10.61
CA SER A 16 -5.45 -6.35 10.54
C SER A 16 -4.55 -7.49 10.07
N PRO A 17 -3.54 -7.88 10.86
CA PRO A 17 -2.54 -8.84 10.41
C PRO A 17 -3.13 -10.18 9.94
N SER A 18 -4.10 -10.71 10.68
CA SER A 18 -4.74 -12.00 10.35
C SER A 18 -5.51 -11.95 9.05
N LYS A 19 -6.25 -10.85 8.82
CA LYS A 19 -7.05 -10.71 7.60
C LYS A 19 -6.19 -10.61 6.35
N TYR A 20 -5.09 -9.87 6.42
CA TYR A 20 -4.16 -9.80 5.29
C TYR A 20 -3.46 -11.14 5.05
N ALA A 21 -3.13 -11.88 6.10
CA ALA A 21 -2.60 -13.23 5.96
C ALA A 21 -3.62 -14.17 5.28
N GLU A 22 -4.91 -14.06 5.64
CA GLU A 22 -5.98 -14.81 4.99
C GLU A 22 -6.09 -14.45 3.50
N VAL A 23 -5.97 -13.17 3.16
CA VAL A 23 -5.98 -12.74 1.75
C VAL A 23 -4.85 -13.41 0.99
N ALA A 24 -3.63 -13.41 1.53
CA ALA A 24 -2.49 -14.07 0.91
C ALA A 24 -2.75 -15.56 0.70
N HIS A 25 -3.34 -16.21 1.69
CA HIS A 25 -3.69 -17.63 1.61
C HIS A 25 -4.73 -17.88 0.51
N HIS A 26 -5.81 -17.10 0.47
CA HIS A 26 -6.86 -17.24 -0.55
C HIS A 26 -6.36 -16.98 -1.96
N LEU A 27 -5.32 -16.17 -2.11
CA LEU A 27 -4.68 -15.94 -3.40
C LEU A 27 -3.71 -17.06 -3.80
N GLY A 28 -3.53 -18.07 -2.94
CA GLY A 28 -2.62 -19.18 -3.21
C GLY A 28 -1.15 -18.84 -3.03
N LEU A 29 -0.83 -17.77 -2.30
CA LEU A 29 0.55 -17.30 -2.12
C LEU A 29 1.28 -18.00 -0.98
N THR A 30 0.53 -18.60 -0.05
CA THR A 30 1.07 -19.33 1.10
C THR A 30 0.68 -20.81 0.99
N GLY A 31 1.29 -21.65 1.80
CA GLY A 31 0.95 -23.07 1.86
C GLY A 31 -0.45 -23.30 2.44
N GLU A 32 -0.76 -24.56 2.72
CA GLU A 32 -2.04 -24.99 3.29
C GLU A 32 -2.36 -24.29 4.61
N PRO A 33 -3.65 -24.12 4.96
CA PRO A 33 -4.02 -23.60 6.28
C PRO A 33 -3.39 -24.46 7.39
N GLY A 34 -2.73 -23.77 8.33
CA GLY A 34 -2.00 -24.47 9.39
C GLY A 34 -0.56 -24.82 9.05
N SER A 35 -0.05 -24.47 7.85
CA SER A 35 1.37 -24.58 7.56
C SER A 35 2.16 -23.63 8.46
N THR A 36 3.45 -23.89 8.63
CA THR A 36 4.31 -23.23 9.60
C THR A 36 4.69 -21.78 9.24
N GLY A 37 4.06 -21.18 8.22
CA GLY A 37 4.31 -19.80 7.83
C GLY A 37 3.79 -18.80 8.85
N THR A 38 4.57 -17.75 9.11
CA THR A 38 4.15 -16.66 9.98
C THR A 38 3.27 -15.66 9.22
N HIS A 39 2.57 -14.78 9.95
CA HIS A 39 1.88 -13.66 9.32
C HIS A 39 2.85 -12.78 8.52
N GLU A 40 4.08 -12.59 9.02
CA GLU A 40 5.11 -11.82 8.32
C GLU A 40 5.44 -12.41 6.96
N ASP A 41 5.60 -13.74 6.87
CA ASP A 41 5.85 -14.42 5.60
C ASP A 41 4.68 -14.24 4.63
N ALA A 42 3.44 -14.37 5.12
CA ALA A 42 2.24 -14.18 4.32
C ALA A 42 2.15 -12.73 3.83
N HIS A 43 2.44 -11.77 4.70
CA HIS A 43 2.42 -10.34 4.36
C HIS A 43 3.45 -10.02 3.29
N LYS A 44 4.68 -10.53 3.44
CA LYS A 44 5.73 -10.31 2.45
C LYS A 44 5.32 -10.86 1.08
N LYS A 45 4.78 -12.06 1.05
CA LYS A 45 4.31 -12.68 -0.20
C LYS A 45 3.17 -11.89 -0.84
N LEU A 46 2.27 -11.34 -0.03
CA LEU A 46 1.19 -10.50 -0.53
C LEU A 46 1.73 -9.23 -1.18
N ILE A 47 2.63 -8.53 -0.52
CA ILE A 47 3.23 -7.30 -1.06
C ILE A 47 4.04 -7.60 -2.32
N ASP A 48 4.85 -8.65 -2.31
CA ASP A 48 5.62 -9.06 -3.49
C ASP A 48 4.70 -9.40 -4.67
N PHE A 49 3.57 -10.05 -4.40
CA PHE A 49 2.56 -10.36 -5.42
C PHE A 49 1.96 -9.08 -6.03
N LEU A 50 1.62 -8.10 -5.20
CA LEU A 50 1.05 -6.84 -5.69
C LEU A 50 2.05 -6.08 -6.58
N HIS A 51 3.32 -6.07 -6.20
CA HIS A 51 4.36 -5.49 -7.06
C HIS A 51 4.52 -6.27 -8.37
N HIS A 52 4.51 -7.59 -8.30
CA HIS A 52 4.58 -8.44 -9.48
C HIS A 52 3.40 -8.19 -10.42
N LEU A 53 2.20 -8.12 -9.87
CA LEU A 53 0.99 -7.84 -10.64
C LEU A 53 1.07 -6.50 -11.35
N ASN A 54 1.56 -5.46 -10.67
CA ASN A 54 1.76 -4.15 -11.28
C ASN A 54 2.75 -4.20 -12.44
N ARG A 55 3.83 -4.99 -12.31
CA ARG A 55 4.79 -5.17 -13.40
C ARG A 55 4.16 -5.91 -14.59
N GLU A 56 3.41 -6.96 -14.34
CA GLU A 56 2.72 -7.74 -15.38
C GLU A 56 1.69 -6.93 -16.14
N LEU A 57 1.02 -6.00 -15.45
CA LEU A 57 -0.01 -5.14 -16.04
C LEU A 57 0.54 -3.82 -16.58
N ASP A 58 1.85 -3.63 -16.55
CA ASP A 58 2.53 -2.40 -16.99
C ASP A 58 1.99 -1.16 -16.29
N VAL A 59 1.69 -1.26 -15.00
CA VAL A 59 1.27 -0.10 -14.20
C VAL A 59 2.46 0.85 -14.07
N PRO A 60 2.34 2.12 -14.51
CA PRO A 60 3.48 3.04 -14.48
C PRO A 60 3.80 3.49 -13.05
N THR A 61 5.05 3.90 -12.83
CA THR A 61 5.41 4.68 -11.65
C THR A 61 5.03 6.13 -11.88
N MET A 62 5.05 6.95 -10.81
CA MET A 62 4.74 8.38 -10.96
C MET A 62 5.71 9.07 -11.89
N SER A 63 7.01 8.77 -11.78
CA SER A 63 8.02 9.38 -12.66
C SER A 63 7.87 8.93 -14.11
N SER A 64 7.59 7.65 -14.35
CA SER A 64 7.40 7.14 -15.71
C SER A 64 6.10 7.66 -16.34
N PHE A 65 5.11 8.02 -15.53
CA PHE A 65 3.87 8.63 -16.00
C PHE A 65 4.04 10.12 -16.35
N GLY A 66 5.17 10.72 -15.97
CA GLY A 66 5.48 12.11 -16.29
C GLY A 66 5.26 13.11 -15.16
N ILE A 67 5.01 12.64 -13.95
CA ILE A 67 4.85 13.52 -12.79
C ILE A 67 6.24 13.96 -12.30
N GLU A 68 6.49 15.25 -12.32
CA GLU A 68 7.76 15.82 -11.85
C GLU A 68 7.81 15.86 -10.32
N LYS A 69 8.99 15.58 -9.76
CA LYS A 69 9.16 15.47 -8.31
C LYS A 69 8.92 16.79 -7.56
N ALA A 70 9.47 17.89 -8.04
CA ALA A 70 9.38 19.17 -7.32
C ALA A 70 7.94 19.68 -7.18
N PRO A 71 7.12 19.74 -8.24
CA PRO A 71 5.69 20.07 -8.09
C PRO A 71 4.95 19.08 -7.19
N TYR A 72 5.28 17.80 -7.28
CA TYR A 72 4.67 16.76 -6.44
C TYR A 72 4.97 17.01 -4.96
N ASP A 73 6.24 17.22 -4.62
CA ASP A 73 6.66 17.46 -3.24
C ASP A 73 5.97 18.71 -2.65
N ASN A 74 5.74 19.72 -3.47
CA ASN A 74 5.12 20.99 -3.03
C ASN A 74 3.65 20.86 -2.67
N ILE A 75 2.95 19.81 -3.13
CA ILE A 75 1.52 19.63 -2.85
C ILE A 75 1.23 18.49 -1.89
N ILE A 76 2.24 17.80 -1.35
CA ILE A 76 2.07 16.66 -0.46
C ILE A 76 1.24 17.04 0.78
N GLU A 77 1.57 18.14 1.43
CA GLU A 77 0.85 18.57 2.62
C GLU A 77 -0.63 18.84 2.31
N LEU A 78 -0.90 19.48 1.19
CA LEU A 78 -2.27 19.73 0.74
C LEU A 78 -3.01 18.43 0.44
N MET A 79 -2.37 17.51 -0.27
CA MET A 79 -2.98 16.21 -0.60
C MET A 79 -3.31 15.41 0.66
N ALA A 80 -2.41 15.38 1.65
CA ALA A 80 -2.66 14.70 2.91
C ALA A 80 -3.83 15.33 3.67
N SER A 81 -3.90 16.64 3.71
CA SER A 81 -5.00 17.39 4.34
C SER A 81 -6.34 17.08 3.67
N GLN A 82 -6.37 17.09 2.34
CA GLN A 82 -7.58 16.78 1.57
C GLN A 82 -8.00 15.32 1.74
N ALA A 83 -7.04 14.39 1.79
CA ALA A 83 -7.34 12.98 2.03
C ALA A 83 -8.00 12.78 3.40
N LEU A 84 -7.48 13.41 4.44
CA LEU A 84 -8.09 13.34 5.78
C LEU A 84 -9.49 13.95 5.79
N ALA A 85 -9.68 15.09 5.14
CA ALA A 85 -10.97 15.76 5.05
C ALA A 85 -12.02 14.93 4.33
N SER A 86 -11.62 14.02 3.42
CA SER A 86 -12.54 13.14 2.70
C SER A 86 -13.21 12.10 3.60
N GLY A 87 -12.62 11.80 4.76
CA GLY A 87 -13.09 10.76 5.68
C GLY A 87 -12.68 9.34 5.29
N SER A 88 -12.16 9.12 4.09
CA SER A 88 -11.78 7.77 3.62
C SER A 88 -10.68 7.12 4.49
N PRO A 89 -9.61 7.82 4.90
CA PRO A 89 -8.58 7.21 5.73
C PRO A 89 -9.09 6.66 7.06
N ALA A 90 -10.18 7.23 7.61
CA ALA A 90 -10.76 6.74 8.85
C ALA A 90 -11.34 5.33 8.74
N ASN A 91 -11.60 4.86 7.51
CA ASN A 91 -12.13 3.52 7.25
C ASN A 91 -11.02 2.49 6.99
N ASN A 92 -9.77 2.92 6.95
CA ASN A 92 -8.64 2.01 6.71
C ASN A 92 -8.38 1.17 7.96
N PRO A 93 -7.95 -0.12 7.83
CA PRO A 93 -7.60 -0.95 8.99
C PRO A 93 -6.59 -0.31 9.93
N LYS A 94 -5.69 0.52 9.40
CA LYS A 94 -4.79 1.36 10.20
C LYS A 94 -5.06 2.81 9.83
N VAL A 95 -5.61 3.58 10.80
CA VAL A 95 -5.95 4.98 10.57
C VAL A 95 -4.69 5.84 10.62
N PRO A 96 -4.32 6.53 9.53
CA PRO A 96 -3.09 7.31 9.51
C PRO A 96 -3.22 8.64 10.23
N LYS A 97 -2.10 9.07 10.84
CA LYS A 97 -1.93 10.45 11.30
C LYS A 97 -1.54 11.32 10.11
N PRO A 98 -1.71 12.67 10.19
CA PRO A 98 -1.34 13.56 9.09
C PRO A 98 0.09 13.36 8.59
N GLU A 99 1.05 13.22 9.50
CA GLU A 99 2.46 13.01 9.16
C GLU A 99 2.70 11.69 8.44
N GLU A 100 1.96 10.66 8.83
CA GLU A 100 2.04 9.34 8.18
C GLU A 100 1.51 9.39 6.76
N LEU A 101 0.41 10.12 6.52
CA LEU A 101 -0.13 10.33 5.18
C LEU A 101 0.85 11.09 4.30
N GLU A 102 1.48 12.14 4.80
CA GLU A 102 2.50 12.87 4.06
C GLU A 102 3.67 11.96 3.68
N GLN A 103 4.10 11.11 4.62
CA GLN A 103 5.18 10.16 4.35
C GLN A 103 4.78 9.13 3.30
N LEU A 104 3.53 8.63 3.34
CA LEU A 104 3.03 7.73 2.31
C LEU A 104 3.06 8.38 0.93
N TYR A 105 2.69 9.65 0.82
CA TYR A 105 2.79 10.37 -0.45
C TYR A 105 4.24 10.51 -0.92
N ARG A 106 5.18 10.77 -0.01
CA ARG A 106 6.61 10.84 -0.37
C ARG A 106 7.12 9.48 -0.86
N ASP A 107 6.75 8.41 -0.15
CA ASP A 107 7.17 7.05 -0.50
C ASP A 107 6.52 6.57 -1.80
N ALA A 108 5.36 7.11 -2.16
CA ALA A 108 4.66 6.75 -3.38
C ALA A 108 5.33 7.28 -4.65
N TYR A 109 6.18 8.29 -4.52
CA TYR A 109 6.90 8.81 -5.68
C TYR A 109 8.04 7.86 -6.07
N ALA A 110 7.93 7.29 -7.25
CA ALA A 110 8.93 6.36 -7.78
C ALA A 110 9.25 6.67 -9.24
#